data_06975761a0c804da8a56a5d0ea93c064
#
_entry.id   06975761a0c804da8a56a5d0ea93c064
#
_cell.length_a   1.000
_cell.length_b   1.000
_cell.length_c   1.000
_cell.angle_alpha   90.00
_cell.angle_beta   90.00
_cell.angle_gamma   90.00
#
_symmetry.space_group_name_H-M   'P 1'
#
loop_
_entity.id
_entity.type
_entity.pdbx_description
1 polymer ?
#
loop_
_entity_poly.entity_id
_entity_poly.type
_entity_poly.pdbx_seq_one_letter_code
_entity_poly.pdbx_strand_id
1 'polypeptide(L)'
;MGRPEWKTDPRFVVNTQRVAHRLILDNLIEGITITRTTQEWLDIFEGSGLPYSAVNDIQGTLNHKHVLARGMVKEMEHPFVGPIKMVNTPVKYSESRPSIRSVPPVLGQHTDEVLREVLGLSEVDIQKFKDEGAVR
;
A
#
# COMPACT_ATOMS: atom_id res chain seq x y z
N MET A 1 -19.04 -6.98 -20.28
CA MET A 1 -20.26 -6.75 -19.49
C MET A 1 -21.57 -7.00 -20.28
N GLY A 2 -21.53 -7.28 -21.60
CA GLY A 2 -22.68 -7.68 -22.40
C GLY A 2 -23.76 -6.59 -22.61
N ARG A 3 -23.37 -5.32 -22.57
CA ARG A 3 -24.27 -4.18 -22.72
C ARG A 3 -23.86 -3.27 -23.88
N PRO A 4 -23.94 -3.77 -25.13
CA PRO A 4 -23.50 -2.99 -26.30
C PRO A 4 -24.30 -1.70 -26.51
N GLU A 5 -25.56 -1.67 -26.04
CA GLU A 5 -26.45 -0.51 -26.12
C GLU A 5 -25.91 0.75 -25.42
N TRP A 6 -25.04 0.57 -24.39
CA TRP A 6 -24.44 1.72 -23.71
C TRP A 6 -23.47 2.52 -24.57
N LYS A 7 -22.98 1.93 -25.67
CA LYS A 7 -22.08 2.64 -26.62
C LYS A 7 -22.81 3.74 -27.40
N THR A 8 -24.10 3.61 -27.58
CA THR A 8 -24.94 4.53 -28.34
C THR A 8 -25.91 5.33 -27.47
N ASP A 9 -25.95 5.04 -26.16
CA ASP A 9 -26.79 5.77 -25.22
C ASP A 9 -26.31 7.22 -25.10
N PRO A 10 -27.20 8.24 -25.38
CA PRO A 10 -26.81 9.66 -25.31
C PRO A 10 -26.20 10.07 -23.97
N ARG A 11 -26.54 9.37 -22.87
CA ARG A 11 -26.02 9.63 -21.54
C ARG A 11 -24.56 9.17 -21.38
N PHE A 12 -24.07 8.25 -22.24
CA PHE A 12 -22.77 7.59 -22.06
C PHE A 12 -21.84 7.66 -23.28
N VAL A 13 -22.32 8.15 -24.42
CA VAL A 13 -21.61 8.16 -25.72
C VAL A 13 -20.30 8.96 -25.66
N VAL A 14 -20.28 10.07 -24.95
CA VAL A 14 -19.08 10.91 -24.75
C VAL A 14 -18.71 11.07 -23.28
N ASN A 15 -17.46 11.37 -23.01
CA ASN A 15 -16.97 11.46 -21.62
C ASN A 15 -17.72 12.50 -20.79
N THR A 16 -18.00 13.67 -21.34
CA THR A 16 -18.76 14.74 -20.66
C THR A 16 -20.13 14.24 -20.18
N GLN A 17 -20.83 13.47 -21.01
CA GLN A 17 -22.13 12.91 -20.65
C GLN A 17 -21.98 11.79 -19.60
N ARG A 18 -20.94 10.95 -19.68
CA ARG A 18 -20.66 9.95 -18.64
C ARG A 18 -20.40 10.60 -17.27
N VAL A 19 -19.66 11.70 -17.24
CA VAL A 19 -19.43 12.47 -16.01
C VAL A 19 -20.73 13.07 -15.48
N ALA A 20 -21.54 13.69 -16.34
CA ALA A 20 -22.82 14.26 -15.95
C ALA A 20 -23.83 13.21 -15.41
N HIS A 21 -23.76 11.99 -15.95
CA HIS A 21 -24.65 10.88 -15.57
C HIS A 21 -23.92 9.79 -14.76
N ARG A 22 -22.83 10.15 -14.06
CA ARG A 22 -21.95 9.22 -13.39
C ARG A 22 -22.70 8.28 -12.43
N LEU A 23 -23.54 8.80 -11.56
CA LEU A 23 -24.28 7.99 -10.58
C LEU A 23 -25.18 6.93 -11.25
N ILE A 24 -25.79 7.28 -12.40
CA ILE A 24 -26.61 6.33 -13.16
C ILE A 24 -25.72 5.22 -13.74
N LEU A 25 -24.59 5.60 -14.32
CA LEU A 25 -23.66 4.64 -14.93
C LEU A 25 -23.02 3.73 -13.87
N ASP A 26 -22.60 4.29 -12.75
CA ASP A 26 -22.02 3.55 -11.64
C ASP A 26 -23.00 2.49 -11.12
N ASN A 27 -24.27 2.84 -10.87
CA ASN A 27 -25.30 1.90 -10.44
C ASN A 27 -25.57 0.78 -11.47
N LEU A 28 -25.56 1.12 -12.76
CA LEU A 28 -25.74 0.14 -13.85
C LEU A 28 -24.55 -0.84 -13.91
N ILE A 29 -23.33 -0.33 -13.75
CA ILE A 29 -22.10 -1.15 -13.69
C ILE A 29 -22.12 -2.03 -12.46
N GLU A 30 -22.41 -1.46 -11.29
CA GLU A 30 -22.49 -2.19 -10.03
C GLU A 30 -23.49 -3.35 -10.09
N GLY A 31 -24.68 -3.11 -10.64
CA GLY A 31 -25.71 -4.14 -10.84
C GLY A 31 -25.24 -5.33 -11.68
N ILE A 32 -24.22 -5.13 -12.52
CA ILE A 32 -23.60 -6.21 -13.28
C ILE A 32 -22.42 -6.82 -12.50
N THR A 33 -21.57 -5.97 -11.91
CA THR A 33 -20.34 -6.45 -11.27
C THR A 33 -20.60 -7.33 -10.04
N ILE A 34 -21.67 -7.07 -9.29
CA ILE A 34 -22.06 -7.90 -8.13
C ILE A 34 -22.49 -9.34 -8.51
N THR A 35 -22.73 -9.62 -9.80
CA THR A 35 -23.18 -10.95 -10.28
C THR A 35 -22.04 -11.98 -10.36
N ARG A 36 -20.79 -11.56 -10.18
CA ARG A 36 -19.60 -12.40 -10.28
C ARG A 36 -18.58 -12.02 -9.20
N THR A 37 -17.72 -12.97 -8.89
CA THR A 37 -16.58 -12.74 -8.00
C THR A 37 -15.53 -11.84 -8.66
N THR A 38 -14.67 -11.24 -7.84
CA THR A 38 -13.53 -10.44 -8.32
C THR A 38 -12.64 -11.26 -9.26
N GLN A 39 -12.35 -12.54 -8.92
CA GLN A 39 -11.50 -13.39 -9.76
C GLN A 39 -12.13 -13.64 -11.12
N GLU A 40 -13.41 -13.96 -11.18
CA GLU A 40 -14.11 -14.16 -12.47
C GLU A 40 -14.07 -12.91 -13.35
N TRP A 41 -14.17 -11.70 -12.75
CA TRP A 41 -14.02 -10.47 -13.51
C TRP A 41 -12.60 -10.22 -13.99
N LEU A 42 -11.59 -10.53 -13.18
CA LEU A 42 -10.19 -10.43 -13.60
C LEU A 42 -9.92 -11.34 -14.81
N ASP A 43 -10.41 -12.58 -14.78
CA ASP A 43 -10.27 -13.55 -15.87
C ASP A 43 -10.98 -13.07 -17.15
N ILE A 44 -12.18 -12.48 -17.03
CA ILE A 44 -12.93 -11.90 -18.16
C ILE A 44 -12.19 -10.70 -18.79
N PHE A 45 -11.52 -9.90 -17.97
CA PHE A 45 -10.81 -8.70 -18.45
C PHE A 45 -9.40 -9.01 -18.96
N GLU A 46 -8.87 -10.19 -18.69
CA GLU A 46 -7.57 -10.57 -19.20
C GLU A 46 -7.53 -10.48 -20.73
N GLY A 47 -6.51 -9.81 -21.27
CA GLY A 47 -6.36 -9.56 -22.69
C GLY A 47 -7.34 -8.56 -23.31
N SER A 48 -8.23 -7.94 -22.52
CA SER A 48 -9.22 -6.96 -23.04
C SER A 48 -8.62 -5.62 -23.47
N GLY A 49 -7.38 -5.31 -23.08
CA GLY A 49 -6.75 -4.02 -23.30
C GLY A 49 -7.24 -2.91 -22.36
N LEU A 50 -8.14 -3.21 -21.43
CA LEU A 50 -8.59 -2.27 -20.40
C LEU A 50 -7.64 -2.32 -19.20
N PRO A 51 -7.28 -1.19 -18.59
CA PRO A 51 -6.63 -1.17 -17.28
C PRO A 51 -7.62 -1.66 -16.21
N TYR A 52 -7.26 -2.71 -15.50
CA TYR A 52 -8.05 -3.23 -14.39
C TYR A 52 -7.15 -3.80 -13.30
N SER A 53 -7.64 -3.83 -12.07
CA SER A 53 -6.95 -4.42 -10.93
C SER A 53 -7.94 -4.75 -9.82
N ALA A 54 -7.62 -5.75 -9.02
CA ALA A 54 -8.31 -5.96 -7.76
C ALA A 54 -7.90 -4.90 -6.73
N VAL A 55 -8.82 -4.53 -5.85
CA VAL A 55 -8.50 -3.81 -4.62
C VAL A 55 -8.13 -4.85 -3.58
N ASN A 56 -6.84 -4.92 -3.26
CA ASN A 56 -6.32 -5.91 -2.32
C ASN A 56 -6.36 -5.39 -0.87
N ASP A 57 -6.61 -6.27 0.06
CA ASP A 57 -6.26 -6.06 1.46
C ASP A 57 -4.73 -6.20 1.67
N ILE A 58 -4.27 -6.02 2.91
CA ILE A 58 -2.84 -6.12 3.24
C ILE A 58 -2.30 -7.51 2.91
N GLN A 59 -3.05 -8.57 3.26
CA GLN A 59 -2.63 -9.94 3.01
C GLN A 59 -2.53 -10.24 1.51
N GLY A 60 -3.54 -9.84 0.73
CA GLY A 60 -3.54 -9.94 -0.73
C GLY A 60 -2.39 -9.17 -1.38
N THR A 61 -2.09 -7.97 -0.87
CA THR A 61 -0.97 -7.16 -1.35
C THR A 61 0.38 -7.83 -1.08
N LEU A 62 0.60 -8.34 0.13
CA LEU A 62 1.86 -9.02 0.50
C LEU A 62 2.07 -10.33 -0.28
N ASN A 63 1.02 -10.96 -0.75
CA ASN A 63 1.07 -12.20 -1.53
C ASN A 63 0.94 -11.96 -3.06
N HIS A 64 0.77 -10.72 -3.49
CA HIS A 64 0.55 -10.41 -4.89
C HIS A 64 1.78 -10.74 -5.74
N LYS A 65 1.59 -11.51 -6.82
CA LYS A 65 2.68 -12.02 -7.68
C LYS A 65 3.64 -10.92 -8.17
N HIS A 66 3.09 -9.78 -8.61
CA HIS A 66 3.92 -8.65 -9.08
C HIS A 66 4.70 -8.01 -7.93
N VAL A 67 4.09 -7.85 -6.75
CA VAL A 67 4.72 -7.28 -5.55
C VAL A 67 5.91 -8.15 -5.13
N LEU A 68 5.73 -9.48 -5.11
CA LEU A 68 6.79 -10.44 -4.82
C LEU A 68 7.89 -10.43 -5.90
N ALA A 69 7.52 -10.46 -7.18
CA ALA A 69 8.47 -10.42 -8.30
C ALA A 69 9.33 -9.13 -8.30
N ARG A 70 8.77 -8.02 -7.84
CA ARG A 70 9.47 -6.74 -7.66
C ARG A 70 10.35 -6.71 -6.40
N GLY A 71 10.32 -7.75 -5.56
CA GLY A 71 11.04 -7.76 -4.28
C GLY A 71 10.56 -6.68 -3.31
N MET A 72 9.26 -6.35 -3.36
CA MET A 72 8.66 -5.31 -2.53
C MET A 72 8.32 -5.77 -1.11
N VAL A 73 8.41 -7.06 -0.84
CA VAL A 73 8.26 -7.64 0.50
C VAL A 73 9.63 -8.09 0.98
N LYS A 74 10.03 -7.64 2.17
CA LYS A 74 11.23 -8.03 2.87
C LYS A 74 10.84 -8.71 4.18
N GLU A 75 11.34 -9.91 4.41
CA GLU A 75 11.21 -10.58 5.72
C GLU A 75 12.43 -10.24 6.57
N MET A 76 12.19 -9.90 7.82
CA MET A 76 13.22 -9.57 8.81
C MET A 76 12.82 -10.12 10.18
N GLU A 77 13.82 -10.50 10.99
CA GLU A 77 13.59 -10.95 12.35
C GLU A 77 13.56 -9.76 13.30
N HIS A 78 12.42 -9.56 13.96
CA HIS A 78 12.27 -8.50 14.95
C HIS A 78 12.50 -9.07 16.35
N PRO A 79 13.33 -8.43 17.20
CA PRO A 79 13.79 -9.01 18.46
C PRO A 79 12.69 -9.30 19.48
N PHE A 80 11.54 -8.64 19.37
CA PHE A 80 10.44 -8.79 20.33
C PHE A 80 9.22 -9.54 19.79
N VAL A 81 9.00 -9.54 18.47
CA VAL A 81 7.79 -10.13 17.87
C VAL A 81 8.09 -11.24 16.85
N GLY A 82 9.37 -11.57 16.64
CA GLY A 82 9.78 -12.60 15.69
C GLY A 82 9.73 -12.14 14.23
N PRO A 83 9.48 -13.05 13.27
CA PRO A 83 9.53 -12.74 11.85
C PRO A 83 8.42 -11.78 11.44
N ILE A 84 8.80 -10.69 10.77
CA ILE A 84 7.89 -9.68 10.25
C ILE A 84 8.10 -9.48 8.75
N LYS A 85 7.03 -9.12 8.04
CA LYS A 85 7.07 -8.69 6.65
C LYS A 85 7.00 -7.18 6.57
N MET A 86 7.93 -6.60 5.83
CA MET A 86 8.04 -5.15 5.65
C MET A 86 7.96 -4.79 4.18
N VAL A 87 7.46 -3.59 3.90
CA VAL A 87 7.52 -3.02 2.56
C VAL A 87 8.96 -2.58 2.27
N ASN A 88 9.52 -3.10 1.20
CA ASN A 88 10.85 -2.74 0.73
C ASN A 88 10.81 -1.46 -0.12
N THR A 89 11.99 -0.87 -0.39
CA THR A 89 12.09 0.29 -1.29
C THR A 89 11.65 -0.07 -2.71
N PRO A 90 10.76 0.74 -3.33
CA PRO A 90 10.31 0.52 -4.71
C PRO A 90 11.37 0.97 -5.74
N VAL A 91 12.27 1.85 -5.36
CA VAL A 91 13.31 2.40 -6.25
C VAL A 91 14.42 1.36 -6.45
N LYS A 92 14.78 1.14 -7.69
CA LYS A 92 15.89 0.26 -8.10
C LYS A 92 16.89 1.11 -8.88
N TYR A 93 18.09 1.24 -8.35
CA TYR A 93 19.18 1.94 -8.99
C TYR A 93 20.07 0.95 -9.75
N SER A 94 20.71 1.40 -10.84
CA SER A 94 21.65 0.58 -11.61
C SER A 94 22.94 0.29 -10.86
N GLU A 95 23.47 1.29 -10.16
CA GLU A 95 24.78 1.25 -9.48
C GLU A 95 24.64 0.96 -7.98
N SER A 96 23.58 1.46 -7.34
CA SER A 96 23.37 1.33 -5.89
C SER A 96 22.24 0.37 -5.60
N ARG A 97 22.37 -0.39 -4.52
CA ARG A 97 21.29 -1.29 -4.04
C ARG A 97 20.79 -0.78 -2.68
N PRO A 98 19.70 0.00 -2.65
CA PRO A 98 19.10 0.40 -1.38
C PRO A 98 18.64 -0.84 -0.61
N SER A 99 18.87 -0.84 0.69
CA SER A 99 18.48 -1.95 1.57
C SER A 99 17.90 -1.42 2.87
N ILE A 100 16.96 -2.16 3.44
CA ILE A 100 16.51 -1.94 4.81
C ILE A 100 17.63 -2.42 5.73
N ARG A 101 18.16 -1.53 6.55
CA ARG A 101 19.29 -1.78 7.45
C ARG A 101 18.88 -2.28 8.84
N SER A 102 17.69 -1.88 9.30
CA SER A 102 17.16 -2.24 10.61
C SER A 102 15.67 -2.50 10.55
N VAL A 103 15.17 -3.26 11.49
CA VAL A 103 13.73 -3.44 11.73
C VAL A 103 13.13 -2.18 12.32
N PRO A 104 11.78 -2.00 12.28
CA PRO A 104 11.13 -0.88 12.94
C PRO A 104 11.47 -0.87 14.43
N PRO A 105 11.81 0.29 15.00
CA PRO A 105 12.12 0.38 16.43
C PRO A 105 10.85 0.28 17.29
N VAL A 106 10.99 -0.20 18.50
CA VAL A 106 9.95 -0.01 19.52
C VAL A 106 9.99 1.41 20.08
N LEU A 107 8.89 1.84 20.70
CA LEU A 107 8.79 3.18 21.28
C LEU A 107 9.91 3.42 22.28
N GLY A 108 10.66 4.50 22.09
CA GLY A 108 11.77 4.89 22.97
C GLY A 108 13.09 4.15 22.74
N GLN A 109 13.17 3.21 21.80
CA GLN A 109 14.36 2.36 21.60
C GLN A 109 15.66 3.15 21.39
N HIS A 110 15.59 4.28 20.72
CA HIS A 110 16.77 5.10 20.37
C HIS A 110 16.77 6.48 21.06
N THR A 111 15.91 6.69 22.06
CA THR A 111 15.80 7.99 22.72
C THR A 111 17.14 8.45 23.31
N ASP A 112 17.79 7.60 24.11
CA ASP A 112 19.06 7.94 24.78
C ASP A 112 20.19 8.18 23.75
N GLU A 113 20.24 7.32 22.73
CA GLU A 113 21.21 7.45 21.64
C GLU A 113 21.07 8.81 20.94
N VAL A 114 19.85 9.18 20.53
CA VAL A 114 19.59 10.43 19.85
C VAL A 114 19.86 11.65 20.74
N LEU A 115 19.43 11.62 21.99
CA LEU A 115 19.66 12.72 22.93
C LEU A 115 21.15 12.91 23.22
N ARG A 116 21.91 11.83 23.34
CA ARG A 116 23.35 11.89 23.57
C ARG A 116 24.13 12.26 22.32
N GLU A 117 23.92 11.52 21.20
CA GLU A 117 24.80 11.61 20.03
C GLU A 117 24.46 12.79 19.11
N VAL A 118 23.18 13.15 19.00
CA VAL A 118 22.72 14.22 18.11
C VAL A 118 22.62 15.56 18.86
N LEU A 119 22.08 15.55 20.09
CA LEU A 119 21.89 16.78 20.87
C LEU A 119 23.01 17.04 21.87
N GLY A 120 23.92 16.09 22.09
CA GLY A 120 25.05 16.28 23.00
C GLY A 120 24.68 16.39 24.49
N LEU A 121 23.51 15.86 24.88
CA LEU A 121 23.04 15.95 26.25
C LEU A 121 23.82 14.98 27.14
N SER A 122 24.02 15.40 28.42
CA SER A 122 24.63 14.56 29.42
C SER A 122 23.67 13.47 29.91
N GLU A 123 24.19 12.37 30.45
CA GLU A 123 23.37 11.31 31.09
C GLU A 123 22.47 11.87 32.20
N VAL A 124 22.93 12.88 32.92
CA VAL A 124 22.16 13.53 33.98
C VAL A 124 20.95 14.27 33.39
N ASP A 125 21.13 14.99 32.27
CA ASP A 125 20.04 15.70 31.59
C ASP A 125 19.03 14.72 30.99
N ILE A 126 19.51 13.63 30.39
CA ILE A 126 18.65 12.57 29.83
C ILE A 126 17.81 11.93 30.96
N GLN A 127 18.43 11.60 32.07
CA GLN A 127 17.71 11.02 33.21
C GLN A 127 16.65 11.98 33.76
N LYS A 128 16.99 13.26 33.87
CA LYS A 128 16.03 14.29 34.30
C LYS A 128 14.80 14.35 33.36
N PHE A 129 14.98 14.30 32.05
CA PHE A 129 13.87 14.28 31.09
C PHE A 129 13.01 13.01 31.22
N LYS A 130 13.61 11.87 31.56
CA LYS A 130 12.86 10.64 31.86
C LYS A 130 12.03 10.77 33.15
N ASP A 131 12.64 11.32 34.21
CA ASP A 131 11.98 11.51 35.49
C ASP A 131 10.81 12.49 35.39
N GLU A 132 10.94 13.51 34.55
CA GLU A 132 9.87 14.47 34.23
C GLU A 132 8.81 13.89 33.26
N GLY A 133 9.02 12.69 32.70
CA GLY A 133 8.13 12.06 31.74
C GLY A 133 8.11 12.74 30.36
N ALA A 134 9.10 13.58 30.08
CA ALA A 134 9.22 14.27 28.77
C ALA A 134 9.68 13.32 27.66
N VAL A 135 10.42 12.28 28.00
CA VAL A 135 10.90 11.22 27.08
C VAL A 135 10.77 9.84 27.69
N ARG A 136 10.87 8.80 26.85
CA ARG A 136 10.86 7.37 27.23
C ARG A 136 12.14 6.69 26.79
#